data_9ac1c831d1c63006c4542e51df0aefa3
#
_entry.id   9ac1c831d1c63006c4542e51df0aefa3
#
_cell.length_a   1.000
_cell.length_b   1.000
_cell.length_c   1.000
_cell.angle_alpha   90.00
_cell.angle_beta   90.00
_cell.angle_gamma   90.00
#
_symmetry.space_group_name_H-M   'P 1'
#
loop_
_entity.id
_entity.type
_entity.pdbx_description
1 polymer ?
#
loop_
_entity_poly.entity_id
_entity_poly.type
_entity_poly.pdbx_seq_one_letter_code
_entity_poly.pdbx_strand_id
1 'polypeptide(L)' 'MNIDKLERANILAKSLIPKVDELLNMSSHQCNGKLADAIYGLSECDSEFKTKLKHLLNETKQRFQKEFDEL' A
#
# COMPACT_ATOMS: atom_id res chain seq x y z
N MET A 1 -14.72 20.96 10.72
CA MET A 1 -14.34 19.90 9.75
C MET A 1 -15.59 19.48 8.98
N ASN A 2 -15.50 19.40 7.66
CA ASN A 2 -16.66 18.96 6.90
C ASN A 2 -16.68 17.43 6.77
N ILE A 3 -17.82 16.91 6.30
CA ILE A 3 -18.05 15.47 6.21
C ILE A 3 -17.05 14.81 5.23
N ASP A 4 -16.72 15.51 4.14
CA ASP A 4 -15.80 14.97 3.14
C ASP A 4 -14.41 14.71 3.70
N LYS A 5 -13.90 15.62 4.51
CA LYS A 5 -12.60 15.45 5.17
C LYS A 5 -12.62 14.31 6.17
N LEU A 6 -13.72 14.17 6.92
CA LEU A 6 -13.87 13.07 7.88
C LEU A 6 -13.92 11.73 7.18
N GLU A 7 -14.67 11.65 6.08
CA GLU A 7 -14.75 10.42 5.29
C GLU A 7 -13.38 10.05 4.70
N ARG A 8 -12.66 11.03 4.17
CA ARG A 8 -11.31 10.79 3.62
C ARG A 8 -10.35 10.34 4.70
N ALA A 9 -10.40 10.96 5.87
CA ALA A 9 -9.56 10.56 6.99
C ALA A 9 -9.82 9.11 7.41
N ASN A 10 -11.09 8.70 7.45
CA ASN A 10 -11.47 7.33 7.77
C ASN A 10 -10.97 6.34 6.72
N ILE A 11 -11.10 6.67 5.44
CA ILE A 11 -10.62 5.81 4.35
C ILE A 11 -9.10 5.65 4.45
N LEU A 12 -8.37 6.75 4.65
CA LEU A 12 -6.91 6.68 4.78
C LEU A 12 -6.50 5.81 5.96
N ALA A 13 -7.07 6.05 7.14
CA ALA A 13 -6.65 5.38 8.35
C ALA A 13 -7.05 3.91 8.40
N LYS A 14 -8.23 3.56 7.86
CA LYS A 14 -8.79 2.22 8.00
C LYS A 14 -8.61 1.34 6.80
N SER A 15 -8.30 1.90 5.64
CA SER A 15 -8.26 1.16 4.40
C SER A 15 -6.96 1.36 3.62
N LEU A 16 -6.66 2.57 3.22
CA LEU A 16 -5.53 2.82 2.29
C LEU A 16 -4.17 2.59 2.94
N ILE A 17 -3.92 3.19 4.09
CA ILE A 17 -2.63 3.02 4.77
C ILE A 17 -2.38 1.57 5.17
N PRO A 18 -3.36 0.86 5.79
CA PRO A 18 -3.17 -0.56 6.09
C PRO A 18 -2.91 -1.42 4.86
N LYS A 19 -3.55 -1.12 3.72
CA LYS A 19 -3.32 -1.88 2.49
C LYS A 19 -1.90 -1.71 1.96
N VAL A 20 -1.37 -0.49 2.03
CA VAL A 20 0.03 -0.26 1.63
C VAL A 20 0.97 -1.02 2.56
N ASP A 21 0.71 -1.01 3.86
CA ASP A 21 1.52 -1.76 4.83
C ASP A 21 1.47 -3.26 4.57
N GLU A 22 0.30 -3.81 4.24
CA GLU A 22 0.18 -5.22 3.89
C GLU A 22 1.04 -5.57 2.68
N LEU A 23 1.03 -4.73 1.65
CA LEU A 23 1.84 -4.96 0.46
C LEU A 23 3.33 -4.85 0.76
N LEU A 24 3.73 -3.90 1.60
CA LEU A 24 5.15 -3.76 2.00
C LEU A 24 5.65 -4.97 2.77
N ASN A 25 4.78 -5.61 3.55
CA ASN A 25 5.11 -6.78 4.36
C ASN A 25 4.68 -8.08 3.70
N MET A 26 4.34 -8.03 2.41
CA MET A 26 3.84 -9.20 1.68
C MET A 26 4.87 -10.34 1.65
N SER A 27 4.39 -11.54 1.91
CA SER A 27 5.16 -12.75 1.79
C SER A 27 4.34 -13.80 1.05
N SER A 28 4.97 -14.89 0.65
CA SER A 28 4.28 -15.95 -0.08
C SER A 28 3.10 -16.53 0.67
N HIS A 29 3.16 -16.51 1.99
CA HIS A 29 2.08 -17.04 2.84
C HIS A 29 0.87 -16.12 2.93
N GLN A 30 1.03 -14.86 2.56
CA GLN A 30 -0.01 -13.85 2.66
C GLN A 30 -0.64 -13.51 1.32
N CYS A 31 -0.12 -14.09 0.24
CA CYS A 31 -0.62 -13.82 -1.10
C CYS A 31 -1.80 -14.73 -1.41
N ASN A 32 -2.99 -14.16 -1.44
CA ASN A 32 -4.20 -14.87 -1.82
C ASN A 32 -4.75 -14.23 -3.09
N GLY A 33 -5.05 -15.07 -4.10
CA GLY A 33 -5.60 -14.61 -5.35
C GLY A 33 -4.56 -14.43 -6.43
N LYS A 34 -5.02 -14.41 -7.67
CA LYS A 34 -4.15 -14.41 -8.85
C LYS A 34 -3.29 -13.16 -8.98
N LEU A 35 -3.85 -12.01 -8.65
CA LEU A 35 -3.12 -10.74 -8.79
C LEU A 35 -1.99 -10.66 -7.77
N ALA A 36 -2.27 -10.99 -6.52
CA ALA A 36 -1.26 -10.99 -5.47
C ALA A 36 -0.15 -11.99 -5.76
N ASP A 37 -0.52 -13.18 -6.25
CA ASP A 37 0.42 -14.21 -6.64
C ASP A 37 1.31 -13.76 -7.78
N ALA A 38 0.75 -13.11 -8.79
CA ALA A 38 1.50 -12.58 -9.92
C ALA A 38 2.50 -11.50 -9.47
N ILE A 39 2.07 -10.58 -8.62
CA ILE A 39 2.93 -9.52 -8.08
C ILE A 39 4.07 -10.13 -7.28
N TYR A 40 3.76 -11.11 -6.43
CA TYR A 40 4.77 -11.80 -5.64
C TYR A 40 5.76 -12.53 -6.54
N GLY A 41 5.26 -13.25 -7.55
CA GLY A 41 6.11 -13.98 -8.49
C GLY A 41 7.06 -13.07 -9.25
N LEU A 42 6.56 -11.92 -9.73
CA LEU A 42 7.42 -10.94 -10.40
C LEU A 42 8.48 -10.38 -9.46
N SER A 43 8.11 -10.12 -8.20
CA SER A 43 9.06 -9.62 -7.21
C SER A 43 10.17 -10.60 -6.91
N GLU A 44 9.86 -11.89 -6.92
CA GLU A 44 10.87 -12.92 -6.67
C GLU A 44 11.78 -13.16 -7.87
N CYS A 45 11.27 -12.97 -9.08
CA CYS A 45 12.02 -13.24 -10.31
C CYS A 45 12.79 -12.04 -10.84
N ASP A 46 12.39 -10.83 -10.46
CA ASP A 46 12.98 -9.60 -10.98
C ASP A 46 13.26 -8.63 -9.83
N SER A 47 14.54 -8.47 -9.51
CA SER A 47 14.94 -7.58 -8.41
C SER A 47 14.67 -6.11 -8.70
N GLU A 48 14.71 -5.71 -9.98
CA GLU A 48 14.37 -4.34 -10.36
C GLU A 48 12.89 -4.04 -10.09
N PHE A 49 12.02 -4.96 -10.47
CA PHE A 49 10.59 -4.83 -10.19
C PHE A 49 10.34 -4.74 -8.69
N LYS A 50 10.97 -5.61 -7.91
CA LYS A 50 10.82 -5.62 -6.46
C LYS A 50 11.25 -4.29 -5.85
N THR A 51 12.39 -3.76 -6.28
CA THR A 51 12.91 -2.48 -5.77
C THR A 51 11.98 -1.32 -6.11
N LYS A 52 11.52 -1.26 -7.36
CA LYS A 52 10.61 -0.21 -7.81
C LYS A 52 9.25 -0.31 -7.12
N LEU A 53 8.76 -1.53 -6.93
CA LEU A 53 7.50 -1.75 -6.23
C LEU A 53 7.57 -1.25 -4.79
N LYS A 54 8.63 -1.62 -4.06
CA LYS A 54 8.83 -1.17 -2.69
C LYS A 54 8.94 0.35 -2.61
N HIS A 55 9.65 0.95 -3.55
CA HIS A 55 9.80 2.39 -3.60
C HIS A 55 8.46 3.09 -3.83
N LEU A 56 7.69 2.59 -4.78
CA LEU A 56 6.36 3.11 -5.07
C LEU A 56 5.44 2.99 -3.84
N LEU A 57 5.47 1.85 -3.18
CA LEU A 57 4.64 1.62 -1.99
C LEU A 57 5.02 2.55 -0.85
N ASN A 58 6.32 2.76 -0.62
CA ASN A 58 6.79 3.67 0.42
C ASN A 58 6.40 5.12 0.12
N GLU A 59 6.56 5.56 -1.12
CA GLU A 59 6.14 6.90 -1.51
C GLU A 59 4.63 7.09 -1.35
N THR A 60 3.86 6.09 -1.74
CA THR A 60 2.41 6.12 -1.63
C THR A 60 1.98 6.21 -0.15
N LYS A 61 2.64 5.42 0.70
CA LYS A 61 2.36 5.46 2.13
C LYS A 61 2.65 6.84 2.71
N GLN A 62 3.78 7.44 2.33
CA GLN A 62 4.14 8.77 2.81
C GLN A 62 3.13 9.83 2.36
N ARG A 63 2.66 9.74 1.10
CA ARG A 63 1.64 10.66 0.60
C ARG A 63 0.34 10.54 1.38
N PHE A 64 -0.09 9.32 1.64
CA PHE A 64 -1.32 9.08 2.39
C PHE A 64 -1.19 9.54 3.83
N GLN A 65 -0.05 9.28 4.46
CA GLN A 65 0.17 9.71 5.82
C GLN A 65 0.20 11.23 5.94
N LYS A 66 0.84 11.88 4.98
CA LYS A 66 0.88 13.34 4.93
C LYS A 66 -0.52 13.93 4.75
N GLU A 67 -1.29 13.36 3.83
CA GLU A 67 -2.67 13.80 3.61
C GLU A 67 -3.49 13.64 4.89
N PHE A 68 -3.37 12.50 5.55
CA PHE A 68 -4.08 12.25 6.80
C PHE A 68 -3.71 13.29 7.88
N ASP A 69 -2.42 13.57 8.01
CA ASP A 69 -1.93 14.52 9.01
C ASP A 69 -2.40 15.96 8.75
N GLU A 70 -2.64 16.29 7.49
CA GLU A 70 -3.10 17.63 7.08
C GLU A 70 -4.62 17.77 7.13
N LEU A 71 -5.36 16.70 7.32
CA LEU A 71 -6.80 16.76 7.48
C LEU A 71 -7.16 17.22 8.90
#